data_0c58fa35bca51d639d53478e91da35a5
#
_entry.id   0c58fa35bca51d639d53478e91da35a5
#
_cell.length_a   1.000
_cell.length_b   1.000
_cell.length_c   1.000
_cell.angle_alpha   90.00
_cell.angle_beta   90.00
_cell.angle_gamma   90.00
#
_symmetry.space_group_name_H-M   'P 1'
#
loop_
_entity.id
_entity.type
_entity.pdbx_description
1 polymer ?
#
loop_
_entity_poly.entity_id
_entity_poly.type
_entity_poly.pdbx_seq_one_letter_code
_entity_poly.pdbx_strand_id
1 'polypeptide(L)'
;NVTGKELFDEFYQALCVFALTYVKDQVQAADIVQEVFIKYWNRRGDFDNLFKVKSFLYTVVRNDCLNTIRNNKEIREDISLIESDAFFVDNLVEEEAYRIFYNAVEALPLQTREVIQLTLDGLKNAEIAVHMGIAESSVHTLKKLAYKKLKVTLKDYYYLVFIFLP
;
A
#
# COMPACT_ATOMS: atom_id res chain seq x y z
N ASN A 1 -21.25 7.82 -1.12
CA ASN A 1 -21.46 6.36 -1.23
C ASN A 1 -20.78 5.82 -2.48
N VAL A 2 -19.66 5.17 -2.30
CA VAL A 2 -18.92 4.53 -3.39
C VAL A 2 -19.51 3.16 -3.63
N THR A 3 -19.86 2.84 -4.87
CA THR A 3 -20.41 1.52 -5.20
C THR A 3 -19.30 0.46 -5.22
N GLY A 4 -19.65 -0.81 -5.09
CA GLY A 4 -18.70 -1.91 -5.19
C GLY A 4 -17.97 -1.93 -6.53
N LYS A 5 -18.65 -1.55 -7.61
CA LYS A 5 -18.05 -1.46 -8.95
C LYS A 5 -17.01 -0.34 -9.02
N GLU A 6 -17.30 0.82 -8.46
CA GLU A 6 -16.36 1.94 -8.41
C GLU A 6 -15.11 1.60 -7.61
N LEU A 7 -15.28 0.93 -6.47
CA LEU A 7 -14.15 0.45 -5.66
C LEU A 7 -13.32 -0.57 -6.43
N PHE A 8 -13.96 -1.50 -7.10
CA PHE A 8 -13.27 -2.50 -7.90
C PHE A 8 -12.47 -1.84 -9.02
N ASP A 9 -13.10 -0.94 -9.80
CA ASP A 9 -12.46 -0.28 -10.93
C ASP A 9 -11.28 0.58 -10.46
N GLU A 10 -11.41 1.25 -9.32
CA GLU A 10 -10.36 2.13 -8.79
C GLU A 10 -9.18 1.36 -8.21
N PHE A 11 -9.44 0.31 -7.43
CA PHE A 11 -8.39 -0.33 -6.64
C PHE A 11 -7.89 -1.67 -7.19
N TYR A 12 -8.60 -2.29 -8.10
CA TYR A 12 -8.25 -3.63 -8.60
C TYR A 12 -6.82 -3.69 -9.13
N GLN A 13 -6.49 -2.77 -10.03
CA GLN A 13 -5.18 -2.77 -10.69
C GLN A 13 -4.05 -2.48 -9.70
N ALA A 14 -4.26 -1.51 -8.81
CA ALA A 14 -3.30 -1.16 -7.78
C ALA A 14 -3.05 -2.35 -6.83
N LEU A 15 -4.10 -3.05 -6.45
CA LEU A 15 -4.00 -4.24 -5.59
C LEU A 15 -3.29 -5.39 -6.29
N CYS A 16 -3.54 -5.59 -7.60
CA CYS A 16 -2.82 -6.61 -8.37
C CYS A 16 -1.33 -6.32 -8.45
N VAL A 17 -0.94 -5.06 -8.67
CA VAL A 17 0.46 -4.65 -8.66
C VAL A 17 1.07 -4.90 -7.27
N PHE A 18 0.35 -4.56 -6.23
CA PHE A 18 0.77 -4.80 -4.85
C PHE A 18 0.97 -6.31 -4.57
N ALA A 19 0.01 -7.13 -4.96
CA ALA A 19 0.10 -8.59 -4.81
C ALA A 19 1.29 -9.18 -5.58
N LEU A 20 1.59 -8.66 -6.77
CA LEU A 20 2.73 -9.11 -7.58
C LEU A 20 4.06 -8.90 -6.88
N THR A 21 4.18 -7.94 -5.98
CA THR A 21 5.41 -7.76 -5.20
C THR A 21 5.69 -8.94 -4.27
N TYR A 22 4.66 -9.69 -3.93
CA TYR A 22 4.76 -10.87 -3.06
C TYR A 22 4.83 -12.18 -3.85
N VAL A 23 3.83 -12.46 -4.69
CA VAL A 23 3.70 -13.78 -5.33
C VAL A 23 4.40 -13.89 -6.69
N LYS A 24 4.67 -12.79 -7.36
CA LYS A 24 5.43 -12.71 -8.63
C LYS A 24 4.80 -13.50 -9.80
N ASP A 25 3.52 -13.78 -9.73
CA ASP A 25 2.73 -14.47 -10.76
C ASP A 25 1.43 -13.69 -10.96
N GLN A 26 1.18 -13.22 -12.19
CA GLN A 26 0.04 -12.38 -12.50
C GLN A 26 -1.31 -13.08 -12.27
N VAL A 27 -1.42 -14.34 -12.63
CA VAL A 27 -2.65 -15.11 -12.46
C VAL A 27 -2.95 -15.31 -10.98
N GLN A 28 -1.94 -15.68 -10.22
CA GLN A 28 -2.06 -15.87 -8.78
C GLN A 28 -2.40 -14.58 -8.06
N ALA A 29 -1.76 -13.47 -8.45
CA ALA A 29 -2.06 -12.15 -7.90
C ALA A 29 -3.51 -11.74 -8.16
N ALA A 30 -3.98 -11.93 -9.39
CA ALA A 30 -5.36 -11.60 -9.76
C ALA A 30 -6.37 -12.45 -8.98
N ASP A 31 -6.11 -13.74 -8.81
CA ASP A 31 -6.99 -14.63 -8.05
C ASP A 31 -7.09 -14.19 -6.58
N ILE A 32 -5.96 -13.85 -5.96
CA ILE A 32 -5.93 -13.36 -4.58
C ILE A 32 -6.75 -12.07 -4.45
N VAL A 33 -6.54 -11.12 -5.36
CA VAL A 33 -7.25 -9.83 -5.30
C VAL A 33 -8.76 -10.02 -5.49
N GLN A 34 -9.18 -10.87 -6.42
CA GLN A 34 -10.60 -11.17 -6.61
C GLN A 34 -11.24 -11.77 -5.36
N GLU A 35 -10.58 -12.72 -4.72
CA GLU A 35 -11.04 -13.31 -3.46
C GLU A 35 -11.18 -12.26 -2.35
N VAL A 36 -10.25 -11.31 -2.27
CA VAL A 36 -10.28 -10.24 -1.28
C VAL A 36 -11.47 -9.31 -1.52
N PHE A 37 -11.78 -8.99 -2.79
CA PHE A 37 -12.95 -8.18 -3.11
C PHE A 37 -14.25 -8.90 -2.72
N ILE A 38 -14.33 -10.22 -2.87
CA ILE A 38 -15.47 -11.00 -2.42
C ILE A 38 -15.61 -10.88 -0.89
N LYS A 39 -14.52 -11.03 -0.16
CA LYS A 39 -14.51 -10.87 1.30
C LYS A 39 -14.97 -9.46 1.71
N TYR A 40 -14.48 -8.43 1.01
CA TYR A 40 -14.91 -7.05 1.25
C TYR A 40 -16.42 -6.91 1.01
N TRP A 41 -16.91 -7.42 -0.11
CA TRP A 41 -18.32 -7.27 -0.48
C TRP A 41 -19.24 -7.88 0.58
N ASN A 42 -18.87 -9.03 1.14
CA ASN A 42 -19.63 -9.69 2.18
C ASN A 42 -19.62 -8.92 3.51
N ARG A 43 -18.63 -8.05 3.70
CA ARG A 43 -18.47 -7.24 4.91
C ARG A 43 -18.65 -5.74 4.69
N ARG A 44 -19.17 -5.34 3.54
CA ARG A 44 -19.20 -3.91 3.15
C ARG A 44 -19.92 -3.01 4.14
N GLY A 45 -20.85 -3.54 4.91
CA GLY A 45 -21.56 -2.78 5.95
C GLY A 45 -20.72 -2.45 7.19
N ASP A 46 -19.57 -3.10 7.35
CA ASP A 46 -18.69 -2.89 8.50
C ASP A 46 -17.79 -1.66 8.35
N PHE A 47 -17.74 -1.08 7.14
CA PHE A 47 -16.82 0.01 6.83
C PHE A 47 -17.58 1.32 6.66
N ASP A 48 -17.18 2.34 7.40
CA ASP A 48 -17.84 3.65 7.40
C ASP A 48 -17.03 4.74 6.69
N ASN A 49 -15.82 4.42 6.21
CA ASN A 49 -15.02 5.38 5.46
C ASN A 49 -14.05 4.66 4.52
N LEU A 50 -13.54 5.42 3.53
CA LEU A 50 -12.64 4.89 2.50
C LEU A 50 -11.31 4.41 3.06
N PHE A 51 -10.79 5.07 4.09
CA PHE A 51 -9.52 4.66 4.71
C PHE A 51 -9.64 3.23 5.26
N LYS A 52 -10.72 2.92 5.95
CA LYS A 52 -10.95 1.57 6.49
C LYS A 52 -11.09 0.51 5.39
N VAL A 53 -11.75 0.87 4.29
CA VAL A 53 -11.86 -0.02 3.13
C VAL A 53 -10.49 -0.32 2.55
N LYS A 54 -9.68 0.70 2.29
CA LYS A 54 -8.32 0.54 1.77
C LYS A 54 -7.45 -0.29 2.71
N SER A 55 -7.49 0.02 4.00
CA SER A 55 -6.73 -0.72 5.02
C SER A 55 -7.08 -2.19 5.01
N PHE A 56 -8.38 -2.52 4.94
CA PHE A 56 -8.85 -3.89 4.85
C PHE A 56 -8.32 -4.57 3.59
N LEU A 57 -8.52 -3.95 2.42
CA LEU A 57 -8.13 -4.54 1.15
C LEU A 57 -6.62 -4.85 1.10
N TYR A 58 -5.78 -3.88 1.44
CA TYR A 58 -4.33 -4.06 1.40
C TYR A 58 -3.84 -5.06 2.45
N THR A 59 -4.41 -5.03 3.64
CA THR A 59 -4.05 -5.96 4.71
C THR A 59 -4.38 -7.40 4.32
N VAL A 60 -5.59 -7.65 3.83
CA VAL A 60 -6.01 -9.01 3.48
C VAL A 60 -5.26 -9.52 2.26
N VAL A 61 -5.00 -8.67 1.25
CA VAL A 61 -4.16 -9.07 0.10
C VAL A 61 -2.77 -9.46 0.58
N ARG A 62 -2.15 -8.65 1.43
CA ARG A 62 -0.83 -8.95 1.99
C ARG A 62 -0.83 -10.31 2.71
N ASN A 63 -1.80 -10.53 3.58
CA ASN A 63 -1.89 -11.76 4.35
C ASN A 63 -2.11 -12.98 3.47
N ASP A 64 -2.99 -12.88 2.48
CA ASP A 64 -3.26 -13.98 1.54
C ASP A 64 -2.03 -14.27 0.68
N CYS A 65 -1.29 -13.25 0.26
CA CYS A 65 -0.02 -13.42 -0.45
C CYS A 65 1.02 -14.14 0.41
N LEU A 66 1.18 -13.71 1.65
CA LEU A 66 2.15 -14.34 2.58
C LEU A 66 1.77 -15.78 2.86
N ASN A 67 0.50 -16.08 3.03
CA ASN A 67 0.01 -17.47 3.21
C ASN A 67 0.32 -18.33 1.98
N THR A 68 0.12 -17.78 0.79
CA THR A 68 0.42 -18.47 -0.46
C THR A 68 1.92 -18.79 -0.59
N ILE A 69 2.78 -17.82 -0.29
CA ILE A 69 4.25 -18.00 -0.31
C ILE A 69 4.65 -19.07 0.69
N ARG A 70 4.13 -19.01 1.89
CA ARG A 70 4.42 -19.98 2.96
C ARG A 70 4.03 -21.38 2.55
N ASN A 71 2.85 -21.57 1.98
CA ASN A 71 2.36 -22.87 1.55
C ASN A 71 3.20 -23.44 0.41
N ASN A 72 3.65 -22.59 -0.52
CA ASN A 72 4.45 -23.01 -1.67
C ASN A 72 5.89 -23.37 -1.31
N LYS A 73 6.44 -22.76 -0.25
CA LYS A 73 7.86 -22.95 0.12
C LYS A 73 8.06 -23.89 1.29
N GLU A 74 7.00 -24.46 1.84
CA GLU A 74 7.04 -25.26 3.07
C GLU A 74 7.71 -24.53 4.26
N ILE A 75 7.85 -23.21 4.15
CA ILE A 75 8.41 -22.40 5.22
C ILE A 75 7.30 -22.15 6.23
N ARG A 76 7.46 -22.74 7.39
CA ARG A 76 6.57 -22.47 8.52
C ARG A 76 7.10 -21.24 9.26
N GLU A 77 6.76 -20.07 8.75
CA GLU A 77 6.92 -18.86 9.54
C GLU A 77 5.87 -18.87 10.65
N ASP A 78 6.15 -18.13 11.71
CA ASP A 78 5.26 -18.06 12.85
C ASP A 78 3.92 -17.43 12.43
N ILE A 79 2.88 -18.25 12.34
CA ILE A 79 1.53 -17.84 11.99
C ILE A 79 1.05 -16.73 12.94
N SER A 80 1.46 -16.81 14.21
CA SER A 80 1.06 -15.84 15.22
C SER A 80 1.57 -14.43 14.93
N LEU A 81 2.75 -14.30 14.30
CA LEU A 81 3.28 -13.00 13.87
C LEU A 81 2.46 -12.41 12.73
N ILE A 82 2.11 -13.23 11.72
CA ILE A 82 1.29 -12.80 10.59
C ILE A 82 -0.10 -12.39 11.08
N GLU A 83 -0.71 -13.19 11.92
CA GLU A 83 -2.01 -12.90 12.52
C GLU A 83 -1.96 -11.66 13.42
N SER A 84 -0.89 -11.51 14.21
CA SER A 84 -0.66 -10.34 15.05
C SER A 84 -0.55 -9.06 14.22
N ASP A 85 0.21 -9.09 13.13
CA ASP A 85 0.35 -7.94 12.24
C ASP A 85 -0.98 -7.57 11.60
N ALA A 86 -1.75 -8.55 11.11
CA ALA A 86 -3.07 -8.34 10.55
C ALA A 86 -4.03 -7.75 11.57
N PHE A 87 -4.04 -8.33 12.77
CA PHE A 87 -4.87 -7.83 13.87
C PHE A 87 -4.48 -6.41 14.26
N PHE A 88 -3.18 -6.12 14.33
CA PHE A 88 -2.68 -4.78 14.65
C PHE A 88 -3.14 -3.76 13.63
N VAL A 89 -3.03 -4.08 12.33
CA VAL A 89 -3.45 -3.19 11.25
C VAL A 89 -4.97 -2.98 11.26
N ASP A 90 -5.74 -4.04 11.45
CA ASP A 90 -7.21 -3.95 11.53
C ASP A 90 -7.67 -3.04 12.67
N ASN A 91 -6.87 -2.93 13.74
CA ASN A 91 -7.17 -2.12 14.90
C ASN A 91 -6.40 -0.80 14.93
N LEU A 92 -5.54 -0.55 13.93
CA LEU A 92 -4.78 0.68 13.84
C LEU A 92 -5.71 1.84 13.52
N VAL A 93 -5.78 2.84 14.38
CA VAL A 93 -6.56 4.03 14.10
C VAL A 93 -5.88 4.87 13.01
N GLU A 94 -6.70 5.59 12.25
CA GLU A 94 -6.24 6.40 11.12
C GLU A 94 -5.10 7.34 11.50
N GLU A 95 -5.19 7.97 12.66
CA GLU A 95 -4.17 8.90 13.17
C GLU A 95 -2.83 8.22 13.39
N GLU A 96 -2.83 7.01 13.94
CA GLU A 96 -1.60 6.25 14.17
C GLU A 96 -0.94 5.81 12.88
N ALA A 97 -1.74 5.32 11.92
CA ALA A 97 -1.26 4.94 10.61
C ALA A 97 -0.62 6.13 9.89
N TYR A 98 -1.29 7.26 9.96
CA TYR A 98 -0.82 8.52 9.37
C TYR A 98 0.50 8.96 10.02
N ARG A 99 0.59 8.88 11.34
CA ARG A 99 1.81 9.25 12.07
C ARG A 99 2.99 8.35 11.71
N ILE A 100 2.77 7.04 11.63
CA ILE A 100 3.80 6.08 11.22
C ILE A 100 4.32 6.42 9.82
N PHE A 101 3.42 6.66 8.89
CA PHE A 101 3.77 7.03 7.52
C PHE A 101 4.50 8.37 7.46
N TYR A 102 3.97 9.40 8.11
CA TYR A 102 4.56 10.74 8.09
C TYR A 102 5.93 10.78 8.74
N ASN A 103 6.14 10.05 9.83
CA ASN A 103 7.47 9.96 10.45
C ASN A 103 8.48 9.36 9.48
N ALA A 104 8.09 8.36 8.70
CA ALA A 104 8.96 7.76 7.70
C ALA A 104 9.27 8.76 6.56
N VAL A 105 8.29 9.54 6.12
CA VAL A 105 8.49 10.60 5.12
C VAL A 105 9.45 11.67 5.65
N GLU A 106 9.25 12.12 6.88
CA GLU A 106 10.11 13.13 7.51
C GLU A 106 11.56 12.67 7.68
N ALA A 107 11.79 11.36 7.78
CA ALA A 107 13.11 10.78 7.88
C ALA A 107 13.85 10.68 6.52
N LEU A 108 13.17 10.95 5.42
CA LEU A 108 13.78 10.93 4.09
C LEU A 108 14.78 12.07 3.91
N PRO A 109 15.86 11.88 3.11
CA PRO A 109 16.73 12.98 2.70
C PRO A 109 15.94 14.09 2.02
N LEU A 110 16.43 15.31 2.09
CA LEU A 110 15.71 16.53 1.73
C LEU A 110 15.02 16.45 0.37
N GLN A 111 15.73 16.07 -0.70
CA GLN A 111 15.16 16.05 -2.04
C GLN A 111 14.11 14.96 -2.22
N THR A 112 14.35 13.77 -1.70
CA THR A 112 13.39 12.66 -1.76
C THR A 112 12.15 12.97 -0.93
N ARG A 113 12.34 13.60 0.23
CA ARG A 113 11.23 14.05 1.08
C ARG A 113 10.37 15.07 0.36
N GLU A 114 10.99 16.07 -0.29
CA GLU A 114 10.27 17.11 -1.02
C GLU A 114 9.42 16.52 -2.14
N VAL A 115 9.96 15.58 -2.92
CA VAL A 115 9.21 14.91 -3.98
C VAL A 115 7.98 14.18 -3.42
N ILE A 116 8.13 13.49 -2.31
CA ILE A 116 7.01 12.77 -1.68
C ILE A 116 5.97 13.75 -1.11
N GLN A 117 6.41 14.82 -0.47
CA GLN A 117 5.50 15.84 0.07
C GLN A 117 4.68 16.50 -1.05
N LEU A 118 5.30 16.84 -2.17
CA LEU A 118 4.60 17.42 -3.32
C LEU A 118 3.63 16.41 -3.95
N THR A 119 4.01 15.14 -3.98
CA THR A 119 3.11 14.06 -4.45
C THR A 119 1.87 13.97 -3.53
N LEU A 120 2.07 14.05 -2.22
CA LEU A 120 0.98 14.05 -1.24
C LEU A 120 0.07 15.26 -1.40
N ASP A 121 0.64 16.41 -1.82
CA ASP A 121 -0.13 17.63 -2.10
C ASP A 121 -0.93 17.54 -3.41
N GLY A 122 -0.78 16.46 -4.16
CA GLY A 122 -1.55 16.21 -5.38
C GLY A 122 -0.87 16.62 -6.68
N LEU A 123 0.40 17.03 -6.63
CA LEU A 123 1.13 17.42 -7.84
C LEU A 123 1.51 16.19 -8.67
N LYS A 124 1.41 16.33 -9.98
CA LYS A 124 1.90 15.33 -10.93
C LYS A 124 3.41 15.51 -11.15
N ASN A 125 4.07 14.49 -11.71
CA ASN A 125 5.52 14.50 -11.89
C ASN A 125 6.01 15.72 -12.69
N ALA A 126 5.30 16.11 -13.74
CA ALA A 126 5.64 17.30 -14.53
C ALA A 126 5.57 18.57 -13.69
N GLU A 127 4.57 18.69 -12.84
CA GLU A 127 4.38 19.83 -11.93
C GLU A 127 5.46 19.88 -10.85
N ILE A 128 5.82 18.73 -10.31
CA ILE A 128 6.89 18.59 -9.32
C ILE A 128 8.23 19.03 -9.96
N ALA A 129 8.48 18.60 -11.18
CA ALA A 129 9.70 18.99 -11.92
C ALA A 129 9.83 20.50 -12.04
N VAL A 130 8.75 21.17 -12.42
CA VAL A 130 8.71 22.64 -12.51
C VAL A 130 8.92 23.28 -11.15
N HIS A 131 8.23 22.81 -10.13
CA HIS A 131 8.31 23.35 -8.76
C HIS A 131 9.72 23.24 -8.18
N MET A 132 10.40 22.12 -8.41
CA MET A 132 11.73 21.89 -7.89
C MET A 132 12.87 22.38 -8.81
N GLY A 133 12.54 22.81 -10.03
CA GLY A 133 13.54 23.25 -11.00
C GLY A 133 14.45 22.14 -11.51
N ILE A 134 13.92 20.93 -11.65
CA ILE A 134 14.65 19.75 -12.12
C ILE A 134 13.92 19.10 -13.31
N ALA A 135 14.60 18.18 -13.99
CA ALA A 135 13.99 17.41 -15.08
C ALA A 135 12.94 16.43 -14.54
N GLU A 136 11.93 16.15 -15.34
CA GLU A 136 10.90 15.15 -14.96
C GLU A 136 11.51 13.77 -14.73
N SER A 137 12.54 13.40 -15.53
CA SER A 137 13.29 12.15 -15.31
C SER A 137 13.94 12.09 -13.93
N SER A 138 14.40 13.24 -13.42
CA SER A 138 14.96 13.34 -12.06
C SER A 138 13.91 13.13 -11.00
N VAL A 139 12.66 13.59 -11.23
CA VAL A 139 11.54 13.32 -10.34
C VAL A 139 11.28 11.81 -10.23
N HIS A 140 11.26 11.11 -11.36
CA HIS A 140 11.09 9.65 -11.38
C HIS A 140 12.19 8.94 -10.59
N THR A 141 13.43 9.36 -10.76
CA THR A 141 14.59 8.79 -10.05
C THR A 141 14.48 9.03 -8.55
N LEU A 142 14.11 10.25 -8.15
CA LEU A 142 13.93 10.60 -6.73
C LEU A 142 12.76 9.83 -6.10
N LYS A 143 11.67 9.63 -6.83
CA LYS A 143 10.55 8.81 -6.35
C LYS A 143 10.97 7.36 -6.11
N LYS A 144 11.68 6.76 -7.06
CA LYS A 144 12.21 5.40 -6.90
C LYS A 144 13.08 5.28 -5.66
N LEU A 145 13.97 6.25 -5.46
CA LEU A 145 14.85 6.27 -4.29
C LEU A 145 14.04 6.44 -3.00
N ALA A 146 13.05 7.33 -3.01
CA ALA A 146 12.17 7.56 -1.87
C ALA A 146 11.42 6.29 -1.47
N TYR A 147 10.81 5.61 -2.44
CA TYR A 147 10.09 4.36 -2.18
C TYR A 147 11.01 3.27 -1.61
N LYS A 148 12.22 3.17 -2.13
CA LYS A 148 13.22 2.22 -1.63
C LYS A 148 13.55 2.49 -0.16
N LYS A 149 13.74 3.76 0.19
CA LYS A 149 14.03 4.17 1.57
C LYS A 149 12.83 3.98 2.49
N LEU A 150 11.63 4.30 2.02
CA LEU A 150 10.38 4.08 2.78
C LEU A 150 10.17 2.59 3.06
N LYS A 151 10.49 1.73 2.12
CA LYS A 151 10.39 0.28 2.31
C LYS A 151 11.29 -0.19 3.47
N VAL A 152 12.50 0.34 3.54
CA VAL A 152 13.44 0.01 4.63
C VAL A 152 12.92 0.53 5.98
N THR A 153 12.44 1.77 6.00
CA THR A 153 11.98 2.42 7.24
C THR A 153 10.66 1.86 7.75
N LEU A 154 9.70 1.66 6.84
CA LEU A 154 8.36 1.20 7.21
C LEU A 154 8.28 -0.30 7.46
N LYS A 155 9.16 -1.07 6.85
CA LYS A 155 9.19 -2.54 6.99
C LYS A 155 7.81 -3.15 6.68
N ASP A 156 7.20 -3.83 7.64
CA ASP A 156 5.89 -4.47 7.48
C ASP A 156 4.76 -3.47 7.22
N TYR A 157 4.98 -2.19 7.52
CA TYR A 157 4.00 -1.12 7.27
C TYR A 157 4.15 -0.48 5.89
N TYR A 158 4.98 -1.03 5.02
CA TYR A 158 5.22 -0.44 3.68
C TYR A 158 3.93 -0.32 2.85
N TYR A 159 2.94 -1.18 3.09
CA TYR A 159 1.64 -1.07 2.42
C TYR A 159 0.96 0.29 2.67
N LEU A 160 1.33 1.03 3.71
CA LEU A 160 0.81 2.38 3.96
C LEU A 160 1.15 3.35 2.82
N VAL A 161 2.24 3.11 2.10
CA VAL A 161 2.59 3.88 0.89
C VAL A 161 1.45 3.81 -0.14
N PHE A 162 0.87 2.63 -0.32
CA PHE A 162 -0.24 2.43 -1.26
C PHE A 162 -1.55 3.02 -0.77
N ILE A 163 -1.69 3.18 0.54
CA ILE A 163 -2.89 3.77 1.14
C ILE A 163 -2.85 5.31 1.05
N PHE A 164 -1.71 5.92 1.38
CA PHE A 164 -1.59 7.38 1.50
C PHE A 164 -1.11 8.07 0.24
N LEU A 165 -0.29 7.42 -0.58
CA LEU A 165 0.17 8.02 -1.83
C LEU A 165 -0.79 7.68 -2.98
N PRO A 166 -1.08 8.68 -3.84
CA PRO A 166 -1.95 8.45 -5.01
C PRO A 166 -1.33 7.52 -6.07
#